data_c3d6570f4755287769886ccddfdcdda2
#
_entry.id   c3d6570f4755287769886ccddfdcdda2
#
_cell.length_a   1.000
_cell.length_b   1.000
_cell.length_c   1.000
_cell.angle_alpha   90.00
_cell.angle_beta   90.00
_cell.angle_gamma   90.00
#
_symmetry.space_group_name_H-M   'P 1'
#
loop_
_entity.id
_entity.type
_entity.pdbx_description
1 polymer ?
#
loop_
_entity_poly.entity_id
_entity_poly.type
_entity_poly.pdbx_seq_one_letter_code
_entity_poly.pdbx_strand_id
1 'polypeptide(L)'
;MPEYIVFVMPPEDEDVEPFDIPEWGYIEAMATAERYRAHGWKACIIDFGTPFVPWRAERLDGPDIRVMARTRDEACIRARAISHDCDGFQRMEE
;
A
#
# COMPACT_ATOMS: atom_id res chain seq x y z
N MET A 1 -12.99 -16.25 9.42
CA MET A 1 -12.80 -14.92 8.85
C MET A 1 -11.33 -14.69 8.55
N PRO A 2 -10.96 -14.05 7.46
CA PRO A 2 -9.56 -13.73 7.22
C PRO A 2 -9.03 -12.76 8.28
N GLU A 3 -7.76 -12.89 8.63
CA GLU A 3 -7.12 -12.03 9.63
C GLU A 3 -6.22 -10.98 9.00
N TYR A 4 -5.84 -11.17 7.73
CA TYR A 4 -4.93 -10.29 7.03
C TYR A 4 -5.42 -9.98 5.63
N ILE A 5 -4.96 -8.85 5.12
CA ILE A 5 -5.14 -8.45 3.73
C ILE A 5 -3.77 -8.21 3.14
N VAL A 6 -3.52 -8.73 1.96
CA VAL A 6 -2.34 -8.37 1.18
C VAL A 6 -2.77 -7.36 0.14
N PHE A 7 -2.36 -6.11 0.31
CA PHE A 7 -2.58 -5.06 -0.68
C PHE A 7 -1.51 -5.17 -1.75
N VAL A 8 -1.91 -5.25 -3.01
CA VAL A 8 -0.99 -5.38 -4.14
C VAL A 8 -1.21 -4.26 -5.14
N MET A 9 -0.10 -3.69 -5.61
CA MET A 9 -0.08 -2.62 -6.61
C MET A 9 0.68 -3.13 -7.83
N PRO A 10 0.06 -3.16 -9.02
CA PRO A 10 0.74 -3.65 -10.22
C PRO A 10 1.87 -2.74 -10.66
N PRO A 11 2.81 -3.25 -11.49
CA PRO A 11 3.81 -2.40 -12.13
C PRO A 11 3.15 -1.34 -13.02
N GLU A 12 3.86 -0.25 -13.27
CA GLU A 12 3.33 0.91 -14.03
C GLU A 12 2.89 0.56 -15.45
N ASP A 13 3.52 -0.43 -16.05
CA ASP A 13 3.24 -0.85 -17.42
C ASP A 13 2.04 -1.79 -17.54
N GLU A 14 1.42 -2.18 -16.42
CA GLU A 14 0.23 -3.02 -16.43
C GLU A 14 -1.02 -2.18 -16.22
N ASP A 15 -2.04 -2.45 -17.01
CA ASP A 15 -3.32 -1.75 -16.96
C ASP A 15 -4.29 -2.49 -16.04
N VAL A 16 -3.87 -2.70 -14.80
CA VAL A 16 -4.65 -3.36 -13.75
C VAL A 16 -4.67 -2.47 -12.52
N GLU A 17 -5.83 -2.31 -11.92
CA GLU A 17 -5.94 -1.54 -10.68
C GLU A 17 -5.42 -2.34 -9.49
N PRO A 18 -4.90 -1.65 -8.45
CA PRO A 18 -4.51 -2.33 -7.22
C PRO A 18 -5.70 -2.97 -6.54
N PHE A 19 -5.46 -4.06 -5.83
CA PHE A 19 -6.54 -4.77 -5.15
C PHE A 19 -6.03 -5.45 -3.88
N ASP A 20 -6.99 -5.93 -3.08
CA ASP A 20 -6.73 -6.62 -1.82
C ASP A 20 -6.95 -8.12 -1.97
N ILE A 21 -6.09 -8.91 -1.33
CA ILE A 21 -6.22 -10.35 -1.27
C ILE A 21 -6.39 -10.75 0.20
N PRO A 22 -7.55 -11.31 0.60
CA PRO A 22 -7.71 -11.78 1.98
C PRO A 22 -6.92 -13.05 2.24
N GLU A 23 -6.28 -13.12 3.41
CA GLU A 23 -5.52 -14.27 3.84
C GLU A 23 -5.87 -14.61 5.29
N TRP A 24 -5.85 -15.91 5.62
CA TRP A 24 -6.27 -16.38 6.92
C TRP A 24 -5.20 -16.22 8.00
N GLY A 25 -3.92 -16.37 7.61
CA GLY A 25 -2.82 -16.31 8.55
C GLY A 25 -1.67 -15.47 8.01
N TYR A 26 -0.76 -15.11 8.92
CA TYR A 26 0.38 -14.26 8.57
C TYR A 26 1.34 -14.95 7.59
N ILE A 27 1.55 -16.26 7.77
CA ILE A 27 2.45 -17.02 6.89
C ILE A 27 1.90 -17.05 5.46
N GLU A 28 0.60 -17.28 5.31
CA GLU A 28 -0.07 -17.24 4.01
C GLU A 28 0.01 -15.84 3.40
N ALA A 29 -0.19 -14.81 4.22
CA ALA A 29 -0.08 -13.42 3.76
C ALA A 29 1.33 -13.11 3.27
N MET A 30 2.35 -13.55 4.00
CA MET A 30 3.74 -13.37 3.58
C MET A 30 4.04 -14.07 2.27
N ALA A 31 3.57 -15.31 2.11
CA ALA A 31 3.79 -16.09 0.88
C ALA A 31 3.14 -15.40 -0.32
N THR A 32 1.92 -14.88 -0.14
CA THR A 32 1.21 -14.14 -1.19
C THR A 32 1.96 -12.86 -1.56
N ALA A 33 2.39 -12.08 -0.55
CA ALA A 33 3.12 -10.84 -0.79
C ALA A 33 4.43 -11.10 -1.56
N GLU A 34 5.17 -12.14 -1.17
CA GLU A 34 6.43 -12.49 -1.82
C GLU A 34 6.22 -12.92 -3.27
N ARG A 35 5.15 -13.67 -3.53
CA ARG A 35 4.82 -14.11 -4.89
C ARG A 35 4.58 -12.91 -5.81
N TYR A 36 3.82 -11.94 -5.36
CA TYR A 36 3.56 -10.74 -6.15
C TYR A 36 4.82 -9.89 -6.33
N ARG A 37 5.63 -9.74 -5.27
CA ARG A 37 6.89 -9.00 -5.36
C ARG A 37 7.85 -9.63 -6.36
N ALA A 38 7.87 -10.96 -6.45
CA ALA A 38 8.71 -11.69 -7.42
C ALA A 38 8.30 -11.39 -8.86
N HIS A 39 7.06 -10.95 -9.08
CA HIS A 39 6.56 -10.57 -10.41
C HIS A 39 6.58 -9.05 -10.64
N GLY A 40 7.30 -8.31 -9.81
CA GLY A 40 7.44 -6.87 -9.98
C GLY A 40 6.33 -6.03 -9.37
N TRP A 41 5.41 -6.65 -8.65
CA TRP A 41 4.35 -5.92 -7.94
C TRP A 41 4.85 -5.40 -6.61
N LYS A 42 4.25 -4.33 -6.13
CA LYS A 42 4.44 -3.88 -4.75
C LYS A 42 3.36 -4.50 -3.89
N ALA A 43 3.73 -4.92 -2.68
CA ALA A 43 2.79 -5.57 -1.79
C ALA A 43 3.10 -5.23 -0.34
N CYS A 44 2.04 -5.16 0.48
CA CYS A 44 2.18 -5.03 1.93
C CYS A 44 1.08 -5.79 2.63
N ILE A 45 1.34 -6.19 3.87
CA ILE A 45 0.40 -6.94 4.69
C ILE A 45 -0.28 -5.99 5.67
N ILE A 46 -1.61 -6.08 5.74
CA ILE A 46 -2.43 -5.20 6.56
C ILE A 46 -3.34 -6.08 7.42
N ASP A 47 -3.49 -5.72 8.69
CA ASP A 47 -4.42 -6.42 9.57
C ASP A 47 -5.85 -6.19 9.09
N PHE A 48 -6.63 -7.26 9.02
CA PHE A 48 -8.02 -7.19 8.57
C PHE A 48 -8.82 -6.27 9.50
N GLY A 49 -9.60 -5.39 8.92
CA GLY A 49 -10.43 -4.46 9.69
C GLY A 49 -9.74 -3.13 10.03
N THR A 50 -8.47 -2.95 9.66
CA THR A 50 -7.81 -1.66 9.84
C THR A 50 -8.49 -0.63 8.94
N PRO A 51 -8.94 0.52 9.50
CA PRO A 51 -9.65 1.51 8.71
C PRO A 51 -8.73 2.31 7.80
N PHE A 52 -9.29 2.79 6.68
CA PHE A 52 -8.62 3.78 5.86
C PHE A 52 -8.61 5.12 6.58
N VAL A 53 -7.45 5.76 6.60
CA VAL A 53 -7.27 7.10 7.18
C VAL A 53 -6.43 7.94 6.21
N PRO A 54 -6.54 9.28 6.28
CA PRO A 54 -5.74 10.12 5.39
C PRO A 54 -4.27 10.16 5.82
N TRP A 55 -3.39 10.12 4.85
CA TRP A 55 -1.95 10.25 5.04
C TRP A 55 -1.43 11.37 4.15
N ARG A 56 -0.40 12.05 4.63
CA ARG A 56 0.31 13.08 3.88
C ARG A 56 1.68 12.54 3.51
N ALA A 57 2.04 12.64 2.23
CA ALA A 57 3.37 12.32 1.74
C ALA A 57 4.03 13.59 1.25
N GLU A 58 5.22 13.88 1.74
CA GLU A 58 5.98 15.04 1.32
C GLU A 58 6.67 14.74 -0.01
N ARG A 59 6.70 15.72 -0.90
CA ARG A 59 7.41 15.62 -2.17
C ARG A 59 8.65 16.50 -2.14
N LEU A 60 9.70 16.03 -2.82
CA LEU A 60 10.92 16.80 -2.94
C LEU A 60 10.71 18.07 -3.79
N ASP A 61 9.82 17.99 -4.77
CA ASP A 61 9.59 19.07 -5.72
C ASP A 61 8.11 19.19 -6.03
N GLY A 62 7.41 19.92 -5.19
CA GLY A 62 5.99 20.18 -5.37
C GLY A 62 5.19 20.08 -4.09
N PRO A 63 3.86 20.26 -4.17
CA PRO A 63 3.01 20.18 -3.00
C PRO A 63 2.88 18.75 -2.48
N ASP A 64 2.55 18.64 -1.18
CA ASP A 64 2.33 17.35 -0.55
C ASP A 64 1.18 16.59 -1.22
N ILE A 65 1.31 15.27 -1.23
CA ILE A 65 0.28 14.38 -1.75
C ILE A 65 -0.53 13.82 -0.58
N ARG A 66 -1.84 13.72 -0.76
CA ARG A 66 -2.73 13.09 0.21
C ARG A 66 -3.24 11.79 -0.37
N VAL A 67 -3.16 10.72 0.44
CA VAL A 67 -3.68 9.41 0.06
C VAL A 67 -4.46 8.81 1.22
N MET A 68 -5.46 8.01 0.89
CA MET A 68 -6.17 7.21 1.89
C MET A 68 -5.51 5.84 1.96
N ALA A 69 -5.11 5.44 3.15
CA ALA A 69 -4.45 4.16 3.36
C ALA A 69 -4.70 3.65 4.77
N ARG A 70 -4.55 2.36 4.94
CA ARG A 70 -4.76 1.72 6.24
C ARG A 70 -3.50 1.71 7.07
N THR A 71 -2.33 1.66 6.43
CA THR A 71 -1.03 1.64 7.11
C THR A 71 -0.05 2.57 6.39
N ARG A 72 1.08 2.83 7.05
CA ARG A 72 2.15 3.64 6.46
C ARG A 72 2.72 2.99 5.19
N ASP A 73 2.87 1.67 5.19
CA ASP A 73 3.39 0.95 4.03
C ASP A 73 2.46 1.08 2.83
N GLU A 74 1.16 0.95 3.04
CA GLU A 74 0.17 1.16 1.98
C GLU A 74 0.21 2.61 1.49
N ALA A 75 0.30 3.58 2.41
CA ALA A 75 0.40 4.99 2.07
C ALA A 75 1.63 5.24 1.18
N CYS A 76 2.76 4.64 1.53
CA CYS A 76 3.99 4.73 0.76
C CYS A 76 3.80 4.20 -0.67
N ILE A 77 3.20 3.02 -0.79
CA ILE A 77 2.97 2.40 -2.10
C ILE A 77 2.04 3.26 -2.95
N ARG A 78 0.92 3.71 -2.37
CA ARG A 78 -0.07 4.51 -3.11
C ARG A 78 0.48 5.88 -3.52
N ALA A 79 1.19 6.56 -2.62
CA ALA A 79 1.74 7.88 -2.92
C ALA A 79 2.83 7.81 -3.97
N ARG A 80 3.70 6.81 -3.90
CA ARG A 80 4.77 6.64 -4.89
C ARG A 80 4.26 6.22 -6.27
N ALA A 81 3.06 5.66 -6.35
CA ALA A 81 2.40 5.41 -7.63
C ALA A 81 1.95 6.70 -8.30
N ILE A 82 1.69 7.76 -7.51
CA ILE A 82 1.34 9.08 -8.02
C ILE A 82 2.61 9.88 -8.37
N SER A 83 3.61 9.82 -7.48
CA SER A 83 4.87 10.53 -7.69
C SER A 83 6.01 9.79 -7.00
N HIS A 84 7.06 9.49 -7.75
CA HIS A 84 8.21 8.72 -7.25
C HIS A 84 9.06 9.47 -6.23
N ASP A 85 8.93 10.80 -6.15
CA ASP A 85 9.74 11.63 -5.27
C ASP A 85 9.13 11.80 -3.86
N CYS A 86 8.12 11.00 -3.52
CA CYS A 86 7.49 11.07 -2.22
C CYS A 86 8.35 10.47 -1.12
N ASP A 87 8.40 11.16 0.02
CA ASP A 87 9.06 10.72 1.24
C ASP A 87 8.32 11.32 2.45
N GLY A 88 8.66 10.90 3.66
CA GLY A 88 8.09 11.50 4.86
C GLY A 88 6.59 11.29 5.01
N PHE A 89 6.16 10.04 5.10
CA PHE A 89 4.73 9.69 5.21
C PHE A 89 4.23 9.90 6.63
N GLN A 90 3.20 10.73 6.80
CA GLN A 90 2.63 11.04 8.09
C GLN A 90 1.12 10.87 8.06
N ARG A 91 0.60 10.21 9.11
CA ARG A 91 -0.84 10.12 9.30
C ARG A 91 -1.39 11.51 9.62
N MET A 92 -2.43 11.91 8.92
CA MET A 92 -3.09 13.18 9.18
C MET A 92 -4.10 12.99 10.32
N GLU A 93 -3.95 13.77 11.36
CA GLU A 93 -4.92 13.81 12.46
C GLU A 93 -5.75 15.08 12.32
N GLU A 94 -7.05 14.90 12.51
CA GLU A 94 -7.96 16.03 12.54
C GLU A 94 -7.99 16.68 13.92
#